data_a0b739547251eb902954db7c9c37a803
#
_entry.id   a0b739547251eb902954db7c9c37a803
#
_cell.length_a   1.000
_cell.length_b   1.000
_cell.length_c   1.000
_cell.angle_alpha   90.00
_cell.angle_beta   90.00
_cell.angle_gamma   90.00
#
_symmetry.space_group_name_H-M   'P 1'
#
loop_
_entity.id
_entity.type
_entity.pdbx_description
1 polymer ?
#
loop_
_entity_poly.entity_id
_entity_poly.type
_entity_poly.pdbx_seq_one_letter_code
_entity_poly.pdbx_strand_id
1 'polypeptide(L)'
;MMLQVGEDPRSDILSEPIPSTYSDFLALVQSMVITLGQTQLTGVGCGLPGATDFETPLFMPALPWLEGKALRYDLASMLGAEVTLGVDGHFTLLAEAFEGAAKGHSSSALVAVGTGIGGAIMINGRIWRGHTGTAGSWGWIPLSGARGQDGHGAFELMGSGSALSRRAAGLVPPMDAVDLIEAARTGIEFALREVNEFALVLGEGLAVVASAFDPGILIIGGGLSAAVDVLSEGIRKSLLQCASPNTRDVLVVPAALGPTAGVVGALLAARSEESLWL
;
A
#
# COMPACT_ATOMS: atom_id res chain seq x y z
N MET A 1 -3.86 -11.10 8.66
CA MET A 1 -4.85 -10.04 9.02
C MET A 1 -4.39 -9.38 10.29
N MET A 2 -4.50 -8.07 10.39
CA MET A 2 -4.25 -7.32 11.63
C MET A 2 -5.56 -6.68 12.10
N LEU A 3 -5.78 -6.68 13.40
CA LEU A 3 -6.90 -6.02 14.05
C LEU A 3 -6.38 -5.16 15.20
N GLN A 4 -6.83 -3.92 15.25
CA GLN A 4 -6.58 -2.98 16.33
C GLN A 4 -7.91 -2.48 16.89
N VAL A 5 -8.01 -2.34 18.21
CA VAL A 5 -9.19 -1.82 18.85
C VAL A 5 -8.78 -0.81 19.91
N GLY A 6 -9.56 0.27 20.04
CA GLY A 6 -9.31 1.29 21.04
C GLY A 6 -9.28 2.71 20.45
N GLU A 7 -9.09 3.68 21.33
CA GLU A 7 -9.00 5.10 20.92
C GLU A 7 -7.58 5.55 20.58
N ASP A 8 -6.57 4.87 21.09
CA ASP A 8 -5.16 5.17 20.81
C ASP A 8 -4.69 4.37 19.61
N PRO A 9 -4.15 5.01 18.56
CA PRO A 9 -3.49 4.34 17.43
C PRO A 9 -2.32 3.44 17.83
N ARG A 10 -1.85 3.51 19.06
CA ARG A 10 -0.77 2.69 19.63
C ARG A 10 -1.29 1.54 20.50
N SER A 11 -2.62 1.33 20.55
CA SER A 11 -3.20 0.20 21.27
C SER A 11 -2.76 -1.15 20.69
N ASP A 12 -2.97 -2.22 21.43
CA ASP A 12 -2.55 -3.57 21.05
C ASP A 12 -3.10 -3.97 19.69
N ILE A 13 -2.21 -4.50 18.84
CA ILE A 13 -2.54 -5.02 17.53
C ILE A 13 -2.41 -6.54 17.57
N LEU A 14 -3.51 -7.23 17.28
CA LEU A 14 -3.49 -8.67 17.01
C LEU A 14 -3.18 -8.92 15.54
N SER A 15 -2.35 -9.94 15.27
CA SER A 15 -2.02 -10.38 13.92
C SER A 15 -2.22 -11.87 13.81
N GLU A 16 -3.07 -12.29 12.85
CA GLU A 16 -3.41 -13.69 12.60
C GLU A 16 -3.30 -14.00 11.11
N PRO A 17 -2.95 -15.24 10.74
CA PRO A 17 -3.03 -15.69 9.36
C PRO A 17 -4.45 -15.53 8.82
N ILE A 18 -4.56 -15.11 7.55
CA ILE A 18 -5.87 -14.97 6.92
C ILE A 18 -6.40 -16.36 6.53
N PRO A 19 -7.68 -16.69 6.84
CA PRO A 19 -8.29 -17.96 6.45
C PRO A 19 -8.49 -18.08 4.95
N SER A 20 -8.81 -19.29 4.50
CA SER A 20 -9.07 -19.61 3.10
C SER A 20 -10.56 -19.57 2.71
N THR A 21 -11.46 -19.34 3.66
CA THR A 21 -12.91 -19.26 3.41
C THR A 21 -13.53 -18.03 4.05
N TYR A 22 -14.65 -17.58 3.49
CA TYR A 22 -15.37 -16.41 4.01
C TYR A 22 -15.94 -16.64 5.42
N SER A 23 -16.50 -17.83 5.68
CA SER A 23 -17.05 -18.16 7.00
C SER A 23 -15.99 -18.17 8.08
N ASP A 24 -14.82 -18.74 7.80
CA ASP A 24 -13.73 -18.79 8.76
C ASP A 24 -13.13 -17.39 8.99
N PHE A 25 -13.14 -16.54 7.95
CA PHE A 25 -12.75 -15.14 8.08
C PHE A 25 -13.67 -14.37 9.04
N LEU A 26 -14.99 -14.49 8.91
CA LEU A 26 -15.92 -13.84 9.83
C LEU A 26 -15.76 -14.38 11.25
N ALA A 27 -15.61 -15.69 11.41
CA ALA A 27 -15.37 -16.31 12.73
C ALA A 27 -14.05 -15.82 13.37
N LEU A 28 -13.00 -15.67 12.57
CA LEU A 28 -11.72 -15.13 13.04
C LEU A 28 -11.86 -13.67 13.49
N VAL A 29 -12.53 -12.81 12.71
CA VAL A 29 -12.77 -11.41 13.10
C VAL A 29 -13.49 -11.35 14.45
N GLN A 30 -14.55 -12.14 14.62
CA GLN A 30 -15.30 -12.19 15.87
C GLN A 30 -14.42 -12.64 17.05
N SER A 31 -13.63 -13.69 16.86
CA SER A 31 -12.70 -14.20 17.88
C SER A 31 -11.65 -13.15 18.28
N MET A 32 -11.08 -12.42 17.30
CA MET A 32 -10.10 -11.37 17.58
C MET A 32 -10.71 -10.19 18.36
N VAL A 33 -11.93 -9.79 18.04
CA VAL A 33 -12.65 -8.73 18.79
C VAL A 33 -12.89 -9.16 20.24
N ILE A 34 -13.31 -10.42 20.46
CA ILE A 34 -13.49 -10.97 21.81
C ILE A 34 -12.15 -11.02 22.56
N THR A 35 -11.08 -11.45 21.91
CA THR A 35 -9.73 -11.54 22.52
C THR A 35 -9.23 -10.17 22.97
N LEU A 36 -9.57 -9.10 22.26
CA LEU A 36 -9.26 -7.72 22.65
C LEU A 36 -10.19 -7.17 23.75
N GLY A 37 -11.09 -8.01 24.30
CA GLY A 37 -11.95 -7.66 25.43
C GLY A 37 -13.02 -6.60 25.12
N GLN A 38 -13.34 -6.38 23.84
CA GLN A 38 -14.31 -5.37 23.43
C GLN A 38 -15.73 -5.95 23.43
N THR A 39 -16.60 -5.30 24.19
CA THR A 39 -18.02 -5.67 24.29
C THR A 39 -18.93 -4.74 23.49
N GLN A 40 -18.44 -3.56 23.12
CA GLN A 40 -19.18 -2.56 22.34
C GLN A 40 -18.21 -1.80 21.44
N LEU A 41 -18.48 -1.82 20.14
CA LEU A 41 -17.73 -1.08 19.13
C LEU A 41 -18.54 0.14 18.69
N THR A 42 -17.88 1.28 18.47
CA THR A 42 -18.49 2.49 17.94
C THR A 42 -18.40 2.57 16.42
N GLY A 43 -17.40 1.90 15.83
CA GLY A 43 -17.18 1.81 14.40
C GLY A 43 -16.09 0.81 14.07
N VAL A 44 -16.06 0.34 12.83
CA VAL A 44 -15.08 -0.63 12.32
C VAL A 44 -14.53 -0.13 10.99
N GLY A 45 -13.20 -0.03 10.86
CA GLY A 45 -12.53 0.17 9.58
C GLY A 45 -11.97 -1.15 9.06
N CYS A 46 -12.20 -1.47 7.79
CA CYS A 46 -11.71 -2.70 7.17
C CYS A 46 -10.98 -2.39 5.85
N GLY A 47 -9.66 -2.52 5.86
CA GLY A 47 -8.78 -2.34 4.70
C GLY A 47 -8.67 -3.64 3.89
N LEU A 48 -8.84 -3.53 2.58
CA LEU A 48 -8.86 -4.65 1.65
C LEU A 48 -7.70 -4.56 0.64
N PRO A 49 -7.04 -5.69 0.34
CA PRO A 49 -5.94 -5.74 -0.63
C PRO A 49 -6.47 -5.89 -2.07
N GLY A 50 -7.14 -4.88 -2.58
CA GLY A 50 -7.74 -4.94 -3.93
C GLY A 50 -8.71 -3.81 -4.19
N ALA A 51 -9.75 -4.06 -5.00
CA ALA A 51 -10.78 -3.08 -5.34
C ALA A 51 -12.08 -3.32 -4.58
N THR A 52 -12.73 -2.23 -4.14
CA THR A 52 -14.04 -2.25 -3.49
C THR A 52 -14.85 -1.03 -3.90
N ASP A 53 -16.18 -1.18 -3.97
CA ASP A 53 -17.12 -0.05 -4.09
C ASP A 53 -17.56 0.50 -2.72
N PHE A 54 -16.83 0.14 -1.65
CA PHE A 54 -17.08 0.48 -0.24
C PHE A 54 -18.26 -0.28 0.41
N GLU A 55 -18.95 -1.10 -0.34
CA GLU A 55 -19.99 -2.03 0.14
C GLU A 55 -19.51 -3.48 -0.02
N THR A 56 -18.90 -3.75 -1.17
CA THR A 56 -18.57 -5.09 -1.65
C THR A 56 -17.13 -5.16 -2.14
N PRO A 57 -16.36 -6.19 -1.79
CA PRO A 57 -15.09 -6.49 -2.47
C PRO A 57 -15.34 -6.88 -3.94
N LEU A 58 -14.70 -6.16 -4.87
CA LEU A 58 -14.95 -6.34 -6.32
C LEU A 58 -13.87 -7.15 -7.02
N PHE A 59 -12.60 -6.89 -6.69
CA PHE A 59 -11.46 -7.56 -7.30
C PHE A 59 -10.39 -7.77 -6.24
N MET A 60 -10.20 -9.04 -5.83
CA MET A 60 -9.35 -9.45 -4.72
C MET A 60 -8.39 -10.58 -5.14
N PRO A 61 -7.38 -10.32 -5.98
CA PRO A 61 -6.50 -11.38 -6.51
C PRO A 61 -5.88 -12.27 -5.42
N ALA A 62 -5.54 -11.69 -4.27
CA ALA A 62 -5.01 -12.43 -3.13
C ALA A 62 -6.07 -13.17 -2.30
N LEU A 63 -7.34 -12.80 -2.42
CA LEU A 63 -8.46 -13.31 -1.62
C LEU A 63 -9.72 -13.52 -2.49
N PRO A 64 -9.67 -14.35 -3.54
CA PRO A 64 -10.76 -14.45 -4.51
C PRO A 64 -12.08 -14.93 -3.88
N TRP A 65 -12.02 -15.64 -2.77
CA TRP A 65 -13.21 -16.09 -2.01
C TRP A 65 -13.97 -14.93 -1.35
N LEU A 66 -13.40 -13.73 -1.29
CA LEU A 66 -14.02 -12.53 -0.72
C LEU A 66 -14.83 -11.74 -1.78
N GLU A 67 -14.55 -11.93 -3.07
CA GLU A 67 -15.21 -11.20 -4.14
C GLU A 67 -16.72 -11.41 -4.14
N GLY A 68 -17.48 -10.33 -4.31
CA GLY A 68 -18.94 -10.35 -4.35
C GLY A 68 -19.64 -10.64 -3.02
N LYS A 69 -18.91 -10.73 -1.90
CA LYS A 69 -19.53 -10.91 -0.57
C LYS A 69 -20.10 -9.60 -0.04
N ALA A 70 -21.23 -9.67 0.66
CA ALA A 70 -21.83 -8.51 1.33
C ALA A 70 -21.04 -8.15 2.61
N LEU A 71 -19.73 -7.95 2.47
CA LEU A 71 -18.78 -7.88 3.58
C LEU A 71 -19.12 -6.78 4.58
N ARG A 72 -19.46 -5.59 4.09
CA ARG A 72 -19.84 -4.47 4.97
C ARG A 72 -21.06 -4.82 5.83
N TYR A 73 -22.09 -5.37 5.18
CA TYR A 73 -23.33 -5.75 5.86
C TYR A 73 -23.10 -6.87 6.89
N ASP A 74 -22.36 -7.92 6.51
CA ASP A 74 -22.11 -9.08 7.36
C ASP A 74 -21.27 -8.69 8.60
N LEU A 75 -20.23 -7.87 8.41
CA LEU A 75 -19.45 -7.34 9.52
C LEU A 75 -20.28 -6.42 10.43
N ALA A 76 -21.07 -5.50 9.86
CA ALA A 76 -21.91 -4.60 10.63
C ALA A 76 -22.97 -5.36 11.45
N SER A 77 -23.61 -6.36 10.85
CA SER A 77 -24.59 -7.21 11.53
C SER A 77 -23.96 -8.03 12.66
N MET A 78 -22.76 -8.60 12.40
CA MET A 78 -22.07 -9.45 13.37
C MET A 78 -21.50 -8.66 14.56
N LEU A 79 -20.96 -7.47 14.29
CA LEU A 79 -20.25 -6.67 15.29
C LEU A 79 -21.13 -5.60 15.96
N GLY A 80 -22.34 -5.37 15.43
CA GLY A 80 -23.26 -4.36 15.96
C GLY A 80 -22.76 -2.92 15.85
N ALA A 81 -21.91 -2.63 14.86
CA ALA A 81 -21.27 -1.35 14.67
C ALA A 81 -21.25 -0.96 13.17
N GLU A 82 -21.15 0.33 12.89
CA GLU A 82 -20.97 0.82 11.52
C GLU A 82 -19.61 0.39 10.96
N VAL A 83 -19.58 -0.02 9.67
CA VAL A 83 -18.37 -0.51 9.01
C VAL A 83 -17.99 0.38 7.84
N THR A 84 -16.76 0.85 7.83
CA THR A 84 -16.13 1.55 6.71
C THR A 84 -15.19 0.60 5.98
N LEU A 85 -15.55 0.20 4.75
CA LEU A 85 -14.65 -0.54 3.89
C LEU A 85 -13.78 0.44 3.08
N GLY A 86 -12.56 0.03 2.76
CA GLY A 86 -11.66 0.77 1.89
C GLY A 86 -10.50 -0.06 1.40
N VAL A 87 -9.72 0.51 0.48
CA VAL A 87 -8.47 -0.09 0.01
C VAL A 87 -7.39 0.13 1.07
N ASP A 88 -6.57 -0.87 1.32
CA ASP A 88 -5.47 -0.82 2.31
C ASP A 88 -4.49 0.34 2.08
N GLY A 89 -4.16 0.63 0.82
CA GLY A 89 -3.34 1.79 0.45
C GLY A 89 -3.98 3.13 0.84
N HIS A 90 -5.30 3.26 0.74
CA HIS A 90 -6.01 4.48 1.16
C HIS A 90 -5.87 4.70 2.67
N PHE A 91 -6.05 3.66 3.46
CA PHE A 91 -5.89 3.74 4.91
C PHE A 91 -4.43 3.97 5.30
N THR A 92 -3.49 3.33 4.61
CA THR A 92 -2.06 3.59 4.83
C THR A 92 -1.72 5.07 4.62
N LEU A 93 -2.17 5.68 3.52
CA LEU A 93 -1.93 7.10 3.28
C LEU A 93 -2.66 8.00 4.28
N LEU A 94 -3.85 7.61 4.72
CA LEU A 94 -4.57 8.34 5.77
C LEU A 94 -3.77 8.39 7.08
N ALA A 95 -3.20 7.26 7.50
CA ALA A 95 -2.33 7.21 8.67
C ALA A 95 -1.06 8.06 8.49
N GLU A 96 -0.41 7.96 7.33
CA GLU A 96 0.78 8.76 7.00
C GLU A 96 0.47 10.27 6.95
N ALA A 97 -0.74 10.67 6.57
CA ALA A 97 -1.18 12.06 6.61
C ALA A 97 -1.46 12.54 8.03
N PHE A 98 -1.91 11.66 8.91
CA PHE A 98 -2.23 12.01 10.30
C PHE A 98 -0.97 12.13 11.17
N GLU A 99 -0.07 11.14 11.15
CA GLU A 99 1.11 11.10 12.03
C GLU A 99 2.43 10.74 11.33
N GLY A 100 2.41 10.45 10.03
CA GLY A 100 3.57 9.95 9.29
C GLY A 100 4.18 10.94 8.31
N ALA A 101 4.71 10.40 7.22
CA ALA A 101 5.50 11.13 6.22
C ALA A 101 4.69 12.17 5.43
N ALA A 102 3.36 12.02 5.30
CA ALA A 102 2.49 12.99 4.62
C ALA A 102 1.97 14.10 5.55
N LYS A 103 2.31 14.09 6.84
CA LYS A 103 1.82 15.08 7.80
C LYS A 103 2.18 16.50 7.39
N GLY A 104 1.18 17.36 7.32
CA GLY A 104 1.34 18.76 6.92
C GLY A 104 1.33 19.01 5.41
N HIS A 105 1.28 17.98 4.57
CA HIS A 105 1.11 18.12 3.14
C HIS A 105 -0.37 18.15 2.77
N SER A 106 -0.76 19.05 1.87
CA SER A 106 -2.12 19.10 1.32
C SER A 106 -2.32 18.13 0.16
N SER A 107 -1.24 17.73 -0.51
CA SER A 107 -1.24 16.74 -1.58
C SER A 107 -0.08 15.76 -1.38
N SER A 108 -0.36 14.49 -1.56
CA SER A 108 0.64 13.42 -1.46
C SER A 108 0.22 12.20 -2.28
N ALA A 109 1.19 11.38 -2.66
CA ALA A 109 0.92 10.08 -3.24
C ALA A 109 1.74 9.01 -2.53
N LEU A 110 1.07 7.92 -2.16
CA LEU A 110 1.68 6.71 -1.63
C LEU A 110 1.81 5.70 -2.77
N VAL A 111 3.01 5.18 -2.97
CA VAL A 111 3.26 4.01 -3.80
C VAL A 111 3.71 2.88 -2.88
N ALA A 112 2.81 1.96 -2.60
CA ALA A 112 3.04 0.81 -1.73
C ALA A 112 3.68 -0.32 -2.55
N VAL A 113 4.97 -0.56 -2.33
CA VAL A 113 5.77 -1.57 -3.04
C VAL A 113 6.04 -2.74 -2.10
N GLY A 114 5.23 -3.77 -2.27
CA GLY A 114 5.31 -5.05 -1.57
C GLY A 114 5.42 -6.20 -2.56
N THR A 115 4.69 -7.29 -2.33
CA THR A 115 4.53 -8.39 -3.31
C THR A 115 4.04 -7.86 -4.65
N GLY A 116 3.08 -6.94 -4.63
CA GLY A 116 2.60 -6.16 -5.77
C GLY A 116 2.87 -4.67 -5.60
N ILE A 117 2.22 -3.85 -6.43
CA ILE A 117 2.22 -2.39 -6.36
C ILE A 117 0.80 -1.85 -6.31
N GLY A 118 0.51 -1.15 -5.23
CA GLY A 118 -0.71 -0.36 -5.04
C GLY A 118 -0.40 1.01 -4.48
N GLY A 119 -1.41 1.67 -3.93
CA GLY A 119 -1.20 2.92 -3.20
C GLY A 119 -2.43 3.79 -3.10
N ALA A 120 -2.21 5.08 -2.96
CA ALA A 120 -3.27 6.07 -2.73
C ALA A 120 -2.83 7.46 -3.15
N ILE A 121 -3.81 8.36 -3.26
CA ILE A 121 -3.63 9.76 -3.57
C ILE A 121 -4.37 10.59 -2.52
N MET A 122 -3.74 11.65 -2.04
CA MET A 122 -4.36 12.68 -1.22
C MET A 122 -4.37 14.01 -1.98
N ILE A 123 -5.53 14.66 -2.05
CA ILE A 123 -5.74 15.95 -2.69
C ILE A 123 -6.47 16.86 -1.70
N ASN A 124 -5.93 18.03 -1.45
CA ASN A 124 -6.50 19.00 -0.50
C ASN A 124 -6.76 18.40 0.90
N GLY A 125 -5.84 17.54 1.37
CA GLY A 125 -5.95 16.90 2.68
C GLY A 125 -6.94 15.74 2.75
N ARG A 126 -7.51 15.31 1.62
CA ARG A 126 -8.50 14.23 1.53
C ARG A 126 -8.01 13.10 0.65
N ILE A 127 -8.29 11.87 1.05
CA ILE A 127 -7.99 10.70 0.23
C ILE A 127 -8.93 10.64 -0.97
N TRP A 128 -8.35 10.66 -2.17
CA TRP A 128 -9.12 10.53 -3.41
C TRP A 128 -9.37 9.05 -3.71
N ARG A 129 -10.63 8.65 -3.60
CA ARG A 129 -11.07 7.28 -3.85
C ARG A 129 -11.17 6.96 -5.35
N GLY A 130 -11.40 7.97 -6.19
CA GLY A 130 -11.73 7.78 -7.60
C GLY A 130 -13.18 7.35 -7.82
N HIS A 131 -13.60 7.28 -9.08
CA HIS A 131 -14.97 6.94 -9.46
C HIS A 131 -15.38 5.52 -9.05
N THR A 132 -14.46 4.56 -9.13
CA THR A 132 -14.69 3.14 -8.83
C THR A 132 -14.05 2.68 -7.51
N GLY A 133 -13.58 3.62 -6.68
CA GLY A 133 -12.92 3.27 -5.42
C GLY A 133 -11.48 2.74 -5.56
N THR A 134 -10.88 2.81 -6.75
CA THR A 134 -9.59 2.18 -7.04
C THR A 134 -8.47 3.14 -7.39
N ALA A 135 -8.61 4.45 -7.08
CA ALA A 135 -7.54 5.41 -7.30
C ALA A 135 -6.27 4.99 -6.54
N GLY A 136 -5.12 5.08 -7.19
CA GLY A 136 -3.86 4.58 -6.63
C GLY A 136 -3.50 3.15 -7.05
N SER A 137 -4.20 2.57 -8.03
CA SER A 137 -3.85 1.27 -8.63
C SER A 137 -2.60 1.37 -9.52
N TRP A 138 -1.48 1.80 -8.93
CA TRP A 138 -0.24 2.13 -9.65
C TRP A 138 0.37 0.97 -10.40
N GLY A 139 0.19 -0.26 -9.92
CA GLY A 139 0.70 -1.47 -10.58
C GLY A 139 0.30 -1.58 -12.05
N TRP A 140 -0.83 -0.96 -12.44
CA TRP A 140 -1.35 -0.96 -13.81
C TRP A 140 -0.75 0.12 -14.72
N ILE A 141 0.15 0.99 -14.21
CA ILE A 141 0.86 1.97 -15.05
C ILE A 141 1.61 1.23 -16.16
N PRO A 142 1.40 1.60 -17.43
CA PRO A 142 2.18 1.05 -18.53
C PRO A 142 3.63 1.56 -18.45
N LEU A 143 4.59 0.65 -18.52
CA LEU A 143 6.02 0.95 -18.64
C LEU A 143 6.53 0.60 -20.01
N SER A 144 7.59 1.29 -20.45
CA SER A 144 8.22 1.03 -21.73
C SER A 144 8.75 -0.41 -21.80
N GLY A 145 8.39 -1.13 -22.85
CA GLY A 145 8.83 -2.51 -23.06
C GLY A 145 8.09 -3.59 -22.29
N ALA A 146 7.09 -3.23 -21.47
CA ALA A 146 6.28 -4.18 -20.71
C ALA A 146 4.79 -4.03 -20.98
N ARG A 147 4.07 -5.15 -20.83
CA ARG A 147 2.60 -5.20 -20.86
C ARG A 147 2.13 -5.93 -19.61
N GLY A 148 0.93 -5.58 -19.14
CA GLY A 148 0.26 -6.35 -18.10
C GLY A 148 -0.01 -7.78 -18.59
N GLN A 149 0.09 -8.74 -17.68
CA GLN A 149 -0.09 -10.17 -17.95
C GLN A 149 -0.71 -10.85 -16.73
N ASP A 150 -1.58 -11.82 -16.99
CA ASP A 150 -2.16 -12.70 -15.95
C ASP A 150 -2.76 -11.95 -14.74
N GLY A 151 -3.49 -10.85 -15.00
CA GLY A 151 -4.12 -10.05 -13.95
C GLY A 151 -3.20 -9.07 -13.23
N HIS A 152 -1.94 -8.90 -13.68
CA HIS A 152 -0.96 -7.95 -13.15
C HIS A 152 -0.63 -6.87 -14.16
N GLY A 153 -0.49 -5.63 -13.70
CA GLY A 153 -0.07 -4.51 -14.53
C GLY A 153 1.44 -4.49 -14.81
N ALA A 154 1.86 -3.72 -15.82
CA ALA A 154 3.26 -3.67 -16.25
C ALA A 154 4.19 -3.17 -15.15
N PHE A 155 3.80 -2.11 -14.44
CA PHE A 155 4.62 -1.57 -13.35
C PHE A 155 4.76 -2.57 -12.20
N GLU A 156 3.70 -3.30 -11.84
CA GLU A 156 3.78 -4.34 -10.83
C GLU A 156 4.73 -5.47 -11.23
N LEU A 157 4.62 -5.95 -12.46
CA LEU A 157 5.46 -7.03 -12.97
C LEU A 157 6.97 -6.68 -12.99
N MET A 158 7.31 -5.40 -13.11
CA MET A 158 8.70 -4.95 -13.24
C MET A 158 9.27 -4.27 -12.00
N GLY A 159 8.45 -3.56 -11.23
CA GLY A 159 8.87 -2.70 -10.12
C GLY A 159 8.45 -3.15 -8.74
N SER A 160 7.74 -4.30 -8.61
CA SER A 160 7.33 -4.81 -7.30
C SER A 160 8.46 -5.53 -6.55
N GLY A 161 8.25 -5.80 -5.26
CA GLY A 161 9.15 -6.63 -4.47
C GLY A 161 9.26 -8.06 -5.03
N SER A 162 8.18 -8.60 -5.60
CA SER A 162 8.23 -9.89 -6.32
C SER A 162 9.12 -9.81 -7.58
N ALA A 163 9.15 -8.67 -8.27
CA ALA A 163 10.06 -8.48 -9.40
C ALA A 163 11.52 -8.44 -8.94
N LEU A 164 11.81 -7.76 -7.82
CA LEU A 164 13.14 -7.76 -7.23
C LEU A 164 13.55 -9.16 -6.78
N SER A 165 12.65 -9.93 -6.17
CA SER A 165 12.91 -11.31 -5.76
C SER A 165 13.22 -12.22 -6.95
N ARG A 166 12.48 -12.10 -8.06
CA ARG A 166 12.77 -12.84 -9.30
C ARG A 166 14.14 -12.47 -9.88
N ARG A 167 14.49 -11.17 -9.85
CA ARG A 167 15.78 -10.68 -10.29
C ARG A 167 16.91 -11.27 -9.45
N ALA A 168 16.81 -11.24 -8.12
CA ALA A 168 17.79 -11.79 -7.20
C ALA A 168 17.96 -13.31 -7.37
N ALA A 169 16.86 -14.04 -7.51
CA ALA A 169 16.88 -15.49 -7.75
C ALA A 169 17.51 -15.88 -9.11
N GLY A 170 17.51 -14.97 -10.09
CA GLY A 170 18.15 -15.16 -11.39
C GLY A 170 19.66 -14.94 -11.41
N LEU A 171 20.26 -14.48 -10.32
CA LEU A 171 21.71 -14.25 -10.21
C LEU A 171 22.49 -15.58 -10.09
N VAL A 172 23.80 -15.50 -10.29
CA VAL A 172 24.71 -16.65 -10.14
C VAL A 172 25.84 -16.26 -9.17
N PRO A 173 25.87 -16.84 -7.95
CA PRO A 173 24.83 -17.71 -7.37
C PRO A 173 23.52 -16.99 -7.10
N PRO A 174 22.38 -17.71 -7.03
CA PRO A 174 21.10 -17.13 -6.64
C PRO A 174 21.15 -16.57 -5.22
N MET A 175 20.38 -15.48 -4.97
CA MET A 175 20.21 -14.90 -3.64
C MET A 175 18.77 -14.41 -3.48
N ASP A 176 18.36 -14.07 -2.27
CA ASP A 176 17.07 -13.43 -2.06
C ASP A 176 17.14 -11.90 -2.20
N ALA A 177 15.97 -11.24 -2.25
CA ALA A 177 15.90 -9.80 -2.43
C ALA A 177 16.46 -9.04 -1.21
N VAL A 178 16.34 -9.59 -0.01
CA VAL A 178 16.83 -8.96 1.22
C VAL A 178 18.35 -8.98 1.22
N ASP A 179 18.94 -10.13 0.90
CA ASP A 179 20.39 -10.28 0.79
C ASP A 179 20.97 -9.39 -0.32
N LEU A 180 20.26 -9.26 -1.46
CA LEU A 180 20.67 -8.38 -2.55
C LEU A 180 20.68 -6.89 -2.11
N ILE A 181 19.66 -6.45 -1.40
CA ILE A 181 19.58 -5.09 -0.84
C ILE A 181 20.70 -4.87 0.19
N GLU A 182 20.94 -5.82 1.07
CA GLU A 182 21.99 -5.70 2.09
C GLU A 182 23.39 -5.70 1.46
N ALA A 183 23.61 -6.54 0.45
CA ALA A 183 24.86 -6.53 -0.32
C ALA A 183 25.09 -5.17 -1.03
N ALA A 184 24.02 -4.57 -1.57
CA ALA A 184 24.11 -3.22 -2.14
C ALA A 184 24.43 -2.17 -1.07
N ARG A 185 23.79 -2.26 0.11
CA ARG A 185 24.03 -1.34 1.24
C ARG A 185 25.47 -1.41 1.75
N THR A 186 26.10 -2.58 1.71
CA THR A 186 27.51 -2.76 2.05
C THR A 186 28.48 -2.39 0.92
N GLY A 187 27.99 -1.94 -0.22
CA GLY A 187 28.81 -1.44 -1.33
C GLY A 187 29.33 -2.51 -2.30
N ILE A 188 28.72 -3.69 -2.31
CA ILE A 188 29.10 -4.74 -3.26
C ILE A 188 28.69 -4.35 -4.69
N GLU A 189 29.65 -4.19 -5.58
CA GLU A 189 29.48 -3.56 -6.89
C GLU A 189 28.38 -4.20 -7.76
N PHE A 190 28.34 -5.55 -7.84
CA PHE A 190 27.31 -6.21 -8.63
C PHE A 190 25.90 -5.96 -8.04
N ALA A 191 25.77 -5.98 -6.71
CA ALA A 191 24.50 -5.76 -6.03
C ALA A 191 24.02 -4.31 -6.21
N LEU A 192 24.94 -3.34 -6.10
CA LEU A 192 24.64 -1.93 -6.40
C LEU A 192 24.11 -1.76 -7.83
N ARG A 193 24.72 -2.42 -8.82
CA ARG A 193 24.25 -2.38 -10.21
C ARG A 193 22.84 -2.95 -10.35
N GLU A 194 22.61 -4.14 -9.81
CA GLU A 194 21.30 -4.82 -9.91
C GLU A 194 20.19 -4.04 -9.20
N VAL A 195 20.47 -3.51 -8.02
CA VAL A 195 19.53 -2.69 -7.24
C VAL A 195 19.27 -1.35 -7.95
N ASN A 196 20.31 -0.73 -8.52
CA ASN A 196 20.14 0.53 -9.25
C ASN A 196 19.31 0.35 -10.53
N GLU A 197 19.49 -0.74 -11.27
CA GLU A 197 18.64 -1.02 -12.44
C GLU A 197 17.18 -1.29 -12.07
N PHE A 198 16.94 -1.98 -10.95
CA PHE A 198 15.57 -2.10 -10.41
C PHE A 198 15.01 -0.74 -10.00
N ALA A 199 15.82 0.08 -9.33
CA ALA A 199 15.44 1.43 -8.90
C ALA A 199 15.12 2.38 -10.06
N LEU A 200 15.79 2.21 -11.21
CA LEU A 200 15.43 2.95 -12.43
C LEU A 200 14.02 2.62 -12.91
N VAL A 201 13.65 1.35 -12.92
CA VAL A 201 12.29 0.92 -13.30
C VAL A 201 11.25 1.44 -12.31
N LEU A 202 11.53 1.34 -11.01
CA LEU A 202 10.66 1.90 -9.98
C LEU A 202 10.49 3.41 -10.17
N GLY A 203 11.58 4.12 -10.46
CA GLY A 203 11.59 5.55 -10.71
C GLY A 203 10.80 5.97 -11.95
N GLU A 204 10.75 5.15 -13.01
CA GLU A 204 9.88 5.42 -14.18
C GLU A 204 8.40 5.45 -13.78
N GLY A 205 7.94 4.47 -13.01
CA GLY A 205 6.58 4.47 -12.49
C GLY A 205 6.28 5.67 -11.57
N LEU A 206 7.23 6.01 -10.68
CA LEU A 206 7.12 7.19 -9.82
C LEU A 206 7.08 8.49 -10.63
N ALA A 207 7.80 8.57 -11.75
CA ALA A 207 7.79 9.74 -12.65
C ALA A 207 6.41 9.95 -13.30
N VAL A 208 5.70 8.86 -13.61
CA VAL A 208 4.31 8.93 -14.10
C VAL A 208 3.40 9.48 -13.00
N VAL A 209 3.52 8.95 -11.77
CA VAL A 209 2.74 9.44 -10.62
C VAL A 209 3.02 10.92 -10.35
N ALA A 210 4.29 11.32 -10.30
CA ALA A 210 4.70 12.71 -10.10
C ALA A 210 4.12 13.64 -11.18
N SER A 211 4.22 13.24 -12.43
CA SER A 211 3.76 14.08 -13.56
C SER A 211 2.24 14.17 -13.65
N ALA A 212 1.51 13.12 -13.26
CA ALA A 212 0.06 13.06 -13.37
C ALA A 212 -0.67 13.78 -12.22
N PHE A 213 -0.10 13.78 -11.02
CA PHE A 213 -0.77 14.26 -9.81
C PHE A 213 -0.09 15.43 -9.12
N ASP A 214 1.14 15.77 -9.52
CA ASP A 214 1.93 16.87 -8.93
C ASP A 214 1.85 16.89 -7.40
N PRO A 215 2.18 15.77 -6.72
CA PRO A 215 2.07 15.69 -5.29
C PRO A 215 3.18 16.49 -4.60
N GLY A 216 2.88 17.10 -3.45
CA GLY A 216 3.90 17.77 -2.62
C GLY A 216 4.94 16.80 -2.04
N ILE A 217 4.62 15.50 -2.00
CA ILE A 217 5.51 14.44 -1.53
C ILE A 217 5.08 13.08 -2.14
N LEU A 218 6.08 12.26 -2.52
CA LEU A 218 5.91 10.85 -2.88
C LEU A 218 6.39 9.96 -1.74
N ILE A 219 5.56 9.04 -1.31
CA ILE A 219 5.85 8.13 -0.19
C ILE A 219 5.98 6.72 -0.74
N ILE A 220 7.10 6.06 -0.48
CA ILE A 220 7.27 4.65 -0.77
C ILE A 220 6.87 3.85 0.46
N GLY A 221 5.76 3.12 0.35
CA GLY A 221 5.29 2.19 1.38
C GLY A 221 5.61 0.74 1.04
N GLY A 222 5.05 -0.17 1.86
CA GLY A 222 5.28 -1.61 1.71
C GLY A 222 6.69 -2.05 2.12
N GLY A 223 7.03 -3.30 1.82
CA GLY A 223 8.29 -3.90 2.25
C GLY A 223 9.54 -3.21 1.72
N LEU A 224 9.46 -2.56 0.55
CA LEU A 224 10.59 -1.84 -0.03
C LEU A 224 10.81 -0.43 0.57
N SER A 225 9.94 0.05 1.45
CA SER A 225 10.17 1.30 2.18
C SER A 225 11.49 1.30 2.95
N ALA A 226 11.88 0.15 3.50
CA ALA A 226 13.14 -0.03 4.24
C ALA A 226 14.40 -0.02 3.35
N ALA A 227 14.24 -0.01 2.02
CA ALA A 227 15.36 -0.02 1.07
C ALA A 227 15.49 1.31 0.29
N VAL A 228 14.72 2.34 0.65
CA VAL A 228 14.74 3.64 -0.04
C VAL A 228 16.14 4.27 -0.06
N ASP A 229 16.95 4.02 0.95
CA ASP A 229 18.35 4.46 1.03
C ASP A 229 19.17 4.00 -0.18
N VAL A 230 19.11 2.73 -0.57
CA VAL A 230 19.84 2.17 -1.71
C VAL A 230 19.12 2.32 -3.05
N LEU A 231 17.82 2.60 -3.04
CA LEU A 231 17.01 2.82 -4.25
C LEU A 231 17.02 4.28 -4.72
N SER A 232 17.35 5.21 -3.82
CA SER A 232 17.16 6.66 -4.03
C SER A 232 17.90 7.21 -5.25
N GLU A 233 19.11 6.73 -5.56
CA GLU A 233 19.90 7.20 -6.69
C GLU A 233 19.24 6.86 -8.04
N GLY A 234 18.85 5.60 -8.23
CA GLY A 234 18.16 5.15 -9.43
C GLY A 234 16.80 5.82 -9.62
N ILE A 235 16.03 5.93 -8.52
CA ILE A 235 14.74 6.64 -8.52
C ILE A 235 14.94 8.09 -8.96
N ARG A 236 15.87 8.81 -8.35
CA ARG A 236 16.15 10.21 -8.70
C ARG A 236 16.56 10.36 -10.16
N LYS A 237 17.40 9.46 -10.67
CA LYS A 237 17.82 9.48 -12.06
C LYS A 237 16.63 9.35 -13.03
N SER A 238 15.71 8.42 -12.75
CA SER A 238 14.51 8.26 -13.56
C SER A 238 13.56 9.45 -13.45
N LEU A 239 13.36 10.01 -12.25
CA LEU A 239 12.57 11.23 -12.10
C LEU A 239 13.10 12.39 -12.94
N LEU A 240 14.41 12.61 -12.91
CA LEU A 240 15.05 13.66 -13.72
C LEU A 240 14.89 13.46 -15.23
N GLN A 241 14.80 12.22 -15.69
CA GLN A 241 14.70 11.88 -17.10
C GLN A 241 13.26 11.77 -17.61
N CYS A 242 12.35 11.29 -16.79
CA CYS A 242 11.02 10.85 -17.21
C CYS A 242 9.88 11.71 -16.67
N ALA A 243 10.08 12.41 -15.54
CA ALA A 243 9.03 13.26 -14.98
C ALA A 243 8.97 14.64 -15.66
N SER A 244 7.80 15.28 -15.53
CA SER A 244 7.61 16.68 -15.95
C SER A 244 8.66 17.59 -15.30
N PRO A 245 9.16 18.62 -16.02
CA PRO A 245 10.18 19.51 -15.46
C PRO A 245 9.85 20.14 -14.11
N ASN A 246 8.56 20.33 -13.82
CA ASN A 246 8.11 20.95 -12.56
C ASN A 246 7.96 19.93 -11.42
N THR A 247 7.89 18.62 -11.72
CA THR A 247 7.64 17.57 -10.72
C THR A 247 8.82 16.63 -10.51
N ARG A 248 9.87 16.73 -11.33
CA ARG A 248 11.06 15.85 -11.27
C ARG A 248 11.87 15.94 -9.98
N ASP A 249 11.75 17.05 -9.26
CA ASP A 249 12.43 17.30 -8.00
C ASP A 249 11.52 17.01 -6.79
N VAL A 250 10.39 16.32 -6.99
CA VAL A 250 9.48 15.92 -5.90
C VAL A 250 10.24 15.12 -4.84
N LEU A 251 9.96 15.41 -3.58
CA LEU A 251 10.56 14.70 -2.46
C LEU A 251 10.03 13.26 -2.41
N VAL A 252 10.92 12.26 -2.44
CA VAL A 252 10.60 10.85 -2.30
C VAL A 252 11.13 10.35 -0.96
N VAL A 253 10.23 9.80 -0.12
CA VAL A 253 10.57 9.36 1.24
C VAL A 253 9.99 7.98 1.53
N PRO A 254 10.55 7.21 2.48
CA PRO A 254 9.90 6.01 2.99
C PRO A 254 8.67 6.36 3.83
N ALA A 255 7.68 5.47 3.87
CA ALA A 255 6.59 5.53 4.83
C ALA A 255 7.12 5.48 6.26
N ALA A 256 6.59 6.33 7.13
CA ALA A 256 7.10 6.50 8.49
C ALA A 256 6.50 5.51 9.51
N LEU A 257 5.26 5.05 9.28
CA LEU A 257 4.50 4.25 10.25
C LEU A 257 4.66 2.74 10.07
N GLY A 258 5.36 2.31 9.00
CA GLY A 258 5.69 0.91 8.78
C GLY A 258 4.47 0.01 8.52
N PRO A 259 4.56 -1.31 8.87
CA PRO A 259 3.54 -2.31 8.51
C PRO A 259 2.17 -2.09 9.16
N THR A 260 2.09 -1.34 10.24
CA THR A 260 0.85 -1.09 10.98
C THR A 260 0.05 0.10 10.46
N ALA A 261 0.61 0.89 9.53
CA ALA A 261 -0.04 2.09 9.01
C ALA A 261 -1.45 1.83 8.49
N GLY A 262 -1.67 0.73 7.76
CA GLY A 262 -2.99 0.39 7.22
C GLY A 262 -4.05 0.16 8.30
N VAL A 263 -3.68 -0.49 9.40
CA VAL A 263 -4.61 -0.74 10.52
C VAL A 263 -4.89 0.54 11.32
N VAL A 264 -3.88 1.39 11.49
CA VAL A 264 -4.05 2.73 12.10
C VAL A 264 -4.98 3.60 11.26
N GLY A 265 -4.78 3.62 9.95
CA GLY A 265 -5.64 4.36 9.02
C GLY A 265 -7.07 3.82 8.98
N ALA A 266 -7.27 2.51 9.08
CA ALA A 266 -8.60 1.91 9.20
C ALA A 266 -9.31 2.36 10.49
N LEU A 267 -8.58 2.42 11.62
CA LEU A 267 -9.11 2.93 12.88
C LEU A 267 -9.51 4.42 12.78
N LEU A 268 -8.68 5.23 12.13
CA LEU A 268 -9.01 6.65 11.87
C LEU A 268 -10.27 6.77 11.01
N ALA A 269 -10.37 5.97 9.95
CA ALA A 269 -11.53 5.98 9.05
C ALA A 269 -12.84 5.53 9.74
N ALA A 270 -12.75 4.59 10.69
CA ALA A 270 -13.90 4.14 11.48
C ALA A 270 -14.52 5.24 12.38
N ARG A 271 -13.75 6.27 12.71
CA ARG A 271 -14.14 7.37 13.60
C ARG A 271 -14.54 8.63 12.87
N SER A 272 -14.21 8.71 11.60
CA SER A 272 -14.25 9.97 10.87
C SER A 272 -15.49 10.04 10.01
N GLU A 273 -16.06 11.24 9.98
CA GLU A 273 -17.10 11.64 9.03
C GLU A 273 -16.57 11.61 7.59
N GLU A 274 -17.46 11.76 6.60
CA GLU A 274 -17.17 11.85 5.16
C GLU A 274 -16.06 12.86 4.77
N SER A 275 -15.65 13.72 5.71
CA SER A 275 -14.65 14.78 5.50
C SER A 275 -13.23 14.29 5.10
N LEU A 276 -12.88 13.03 5.36
CA LEU A 276 -11.57 12.45 5.00
C LEU A 276 -11.47 12.04 3.52
N TRP A 277 -12.58 11.97 2.83
CA TRP A 277 -12.67 11.40 1.51
C TRP A 277 -13.02 12.44 0.45
N LEU A 278 -12.48 12.28 -0.75
CA LEU A 278 -12.76 13.08 -1.94
C LEU A 278 -13.26 12.20 -3.07
#